data_78878296121bc4641f778c3488401ea2
#
_entry.id   78878296121bc4641f778c3488401ea2
#
_cell.length_a   1.000
_cell.length_b   1.000
_cell.length_c   1.000
_cell.angle_alpha   90.00
_cell.angle_beta   90.00
_cell.angle_gamma   90.00
#
_symmetry.space_group_name_H-M   'P 1'
#
loop_
_entity.id
_entity.type
_entity.pdbx_description
1 polymer ?
#
loop_
_entity_poly.entity_id
_entity_poly.type
_entity_poly.pdbx_seq_one_letter_code
_entity_poly.pdbx_strand_id
1 'polypeptide(L)'
;NMKNRISIQVGLSGYSFKIQADNVQHSSSWMGAERIFTTPEFQKRYEEVEISLFTPKFTLVPSHFHHPLHARKMLEEVVNVAENDLVEFVEVPECAAVLIYSNTIGETLSKVISESVLKLDGAKANPLPEAYYLLKQIPQIPEYNKIIASYMDGHLYLVIAQGRSLLLCNSFQ
;
A
#
# COMPACT_ATOMS: atom_id res chain seq x y z
N ASN A 1 8.00 -20.89 13.67
CA ASN A 1 8.54 -20.74 12.31
C ASN A 1 8.19 -19.36 11.77
N MET A 2 9.20 -18.49 11.71
CA MET A 2 9.01 -17.19 11.07
C MET A 2 9.01 -17.37 9.56
N LYS A 3 8.00 -16.80 8.92
CA LYS A 3 7.85 -16.86 7.46
C LYS A 3 8.85 -15.93 6.78
N ASN A 4 9.42 -16.37 5.67
CA ASN A 4 10.15 -15.50 4.79
C ASN A 4 9.19 -14.50 4.15
N ARG A 5 9.45 -13.23 4.35
CA ARG A 5 8.56 -12.15 3.91
C ARG A 5 9.36 -11.02 3.29
N ILE A 6 8.83 -10.46 2.21
CA ILE A 6 9.33 -9.23 1.62
C ILE A 6 8.20 -8.21 1.55
N SER A 7 8.50 -6.98 1.99
CA SER A 7 7.59 -5.83 1.86
C SER A 7 8.28 -4.77 1.01
N ILE A 8 7.66 -4.40 -0.09
CA ILE A 8 8.22 -3.49 -1.09
C ILE A 8 7.39 -2.22 -1.12
N GLN A 9 8.06 -1.06 -1.00
CA GLN A 9 7.43 0.25 -1.18
C GLN A 9 7.80 0.81 -2.54
N VAL A 10 6.80 1.18 -3.33
CA VAL A 10 6.96 1.69 -4.68
C VAL A 10 6.51 3.15 -4.72
N GLY A 11 7.43 4.05 -5.02
CA GLY A 11 7.18 5.48 -5.17
C GLY A 11 7.12 5.92 -6.63
N LEU A 12 7.32 7.22 -6.83
CA LEU A 12 7.22 7.84 -8.16
C LEU A 12 8.28 7.34 -9.15
N SER A 13 9.51 7.14 -8.69
CA SER A 13 10.65 6.84 -9.56
C SER A 13 11.53 5.73 -9.04
N GLY A 14 11.14 5.07 -7.97
CA GLY A 14 11.98 4.07 -7.35
C GLY A 14 11.24 3.23 -6.32
N TYR A 15 11.99 2.42 -5.61
CA TYR A 15 11.46 1.49 -4.64
C TYR A 15 12.45 1.25 -3.50
N SER A 16 11.93 0.75 -2.40
CA SER A 16 12.73 0.17 -1.30
C SER A 16 12.04 -1.10 -0.82
N PHE A 17 12.76 -1.93 -0.07
CA PHE A 17 12.16 -3.16 0.45
C PHE A 17 12.71 -3.50 1.82
N LYS A 18 11.94 -4.32 2.55
CA LYS A 18 12.33 -4.95 3.79
C LYS A 18 12.12 -6.44 3.67
N ILE A 19 13.13 -7.22 4.08
CA ILE A 19 13.05 -8.67 4.13
C ILE A 19 13.12 -9.09 5.58
N GLN A 20 12.25 -10.01 5.95
CA GLN A 20 12.27 -10.69 7.23
C GLN A 20 12.40 -12.20 6.97
N ALA A 21 13.53 -12.76 7.41
CA ALA A 21 13.85 -14.17 7.24
C ALA A 21 14.68 -14.65 8.43
N ASP A 22 14.35 -15.81 9.00
CA ASP A 22 15.13 -16.47 10.05
C ASP A 22 15.52 -15.56 11.22
N ASN A 23 14.57 -14.75 11.72
CA ASN A 23 14.76 -13.75 12.77
C ASN A 23 15.67 -12.58 12.39
N VAL A 24 16.08 -12.48 11.13
CA VAL A 24 16.91 -11.36 10.63
C VAL A 24 16.02 -10.44 9.80
N GLN A 25 16.10 -9.15 10.10
CA GLN A 25 15.44 -8.12 9.31
C GLN A 25 16.48 -7.33 8.54
N HIS A 26 16.29 -7.22 7.23
CA HIS A 26 17.14 -6.45 6.32
C HIS A 26 16.30 -5.42 5.57
N SER A 27 16.76 -4.17 5.55
CA SER A 27 16.12 -3.08 4.84
C SER A 27 17.03 -2.52 3.77
N SER A 28 16.50 -2.29 2.57
CA SER A 28 17.26 -1.64 1.52
C SER A 28 17.20 -0.11 1.66
N SER A 29 18.15 0.56 1.00
CA SER A 29 18.02 1.98 0.68
C SER A 29 17.00 2.15 -0.46
N TRP A 30 16.67 3.42 -0.77
CA TRP A 30 15.86 3.74 -1.94
C TRP A 30 16.66 3.46 -3.22
N MET A 31 16.03 2.76 -4.18
CA MET A 31 16.67 2.36 -5.43
C MET A 31 15.86 2.83 -6.63
N GLY A 32 16.54 3.17 -7.72
CA GLY A 32 15.92 3.53 -8.97
C GLY A 32 15.33 2.33 -9.70
N ALA A 33 14.38 2.59 -10.60
CA ALA A 33 13.66 1.56 -11.36
C ALA A 33 14.59 0.67 -12.20
N GLU A 34 15.72 1.20 -12.63
CA GLU A 34 16.70 0.47 -13.44
C GLU A 34 17.33 -0.72 -12.70
N ARG A 35 17.20 -0.76 -11.37
CA ARG A 35 17.82 -1.81 -10.55
C ARG A 35 16.91 -3.00 -10.26
N ILE A 36 15.68 -3.01 -10.75
CA ILE A 36 14.73 -4.10 -10.48
C ILE A 36 15.30 -5.46 -10.87
N PHE A 37 15.84 -5.56 -12.09
CA PHE A 37 16.31 -6.84 -12.62
C PHE A 37 17.67 -7.25 -12.11
N THR A 38 18.41 -6.36 -11.46
CA THR A 38 19.74 -6.63 -10.89
C THR A 38 19.74 -6.71 -9.36
N THR A 39 18.59 -6.58 -8.73
CA THR A 39 18.43 -6.73 -7.28
C THR A 39 18.36 -8.22 -6.93
N PRO A 40 19.38 -8.79 -6.26
CA PRO A 40 19.42 -10.23 -6.00
C PRO A 40 18.22 -10.74 -5.18
N GLU A 41 17.72 -9.93 -4.25
CA GLU A 41 16.59 -10.26 -3.38
C GLU A 41 15.30 -10.46 -4.16
N PHE A 42 15.17 -9.85 -5.35
CA PHE A 42 14.02 -10.01 -6.22
C PHE A 42 14.04 -11.31 -7.02
N GLN A 43 15.18 -12.00 -7.07
CA GLN A 43 15.33 -13.30 -7.73
C GLN A 43 14.92 -14.48 -6.82
N LYS A 44 14.65 -14.21 -5.57
CA LYS A 44 14.21 -15.21 -4.59
C LYS A 44 12.70 -15.27 -4.52
N ARG A 45 12.16 -16.37 -3.99
CA ARG A 45 10.73 -16.50 -3.71
C ARG A 45 10.47 -16.40 -2.21
N TYR A 46 9.29 -15.89 -1.86
CA TYR A 46 8.93 -15.61 -0.48
C TYR A 46 7.59 -16.24 -0.12
N GLU A 47 7.41 -16.59 1.14
CA GLU A 47 6.12 -17.07 1.64
C GLU A 47 5.07 -15.95 1.58
N GLU A 48 5.48 -14.73 1.92
CA GLU A 48 4.62 -13.55 1.84
C GLU A 48 5.30 -12.43 1.05
N VAL A 49 4.54 -11.82 0.15
CA VAL A 49 4.97 -10.66 -0.64
C VAL A 49 3.93 -9.56 -0.49
N GLU A 50 4.36 -8.40 -0.01
CA GLU A 50 3.52 -7.20 0.04
C GLU A 50 4.13 -6.12 -0.81
N ILE A 51 3.33 -5.49 -1.68
CA ILE A 51 3.75 -4.37 -2.52
C ILE A 51 2.86 -3.19 -2.21
N SER A 52 3.47 -2.15 -1.65
CA SER A 52 2.80 -0.91 -1.27
C SER A 52 3.05 0.17 -2.32
N LEU A 53 1.97 0.80 -2.78
CA LEU A 53 2.01 1.88 -3.77
C LEU A 53 1.92 3.24 -3.14
N PHE A 54 2.69 4.18 -3.67
CA PHE A 54 2.49 5.59 -3.42
C PHE A 54 1.21 6.06 -4.12
N THR A 55 0.19 6.39 -3.33
CA THR A 55 -1.12 6.82 -3.83
C THR A 55 -1.61 8.00 -2.98
N PRO A 56 -1.25 9.25 -3.33
CA PRO A 56 -1.69 10.41 -2.54
C PRO A 56 -3.16 10.76 -2.74
N LYS A 57 -3.77 10.29 -3.84
CA LYS A 57 -5.17 10.53 -4.16
C LYS A 57 -6.02 9.34 -3.73
N PHE A 58 -6.65 9.44 -2.57
CA PHE A 58 -7.51 8.38 -2.04
C PHE A 58 -8.59 8.94 -1.12
N THR A 59 -9.60 8.14 -0.88
CA THR A 59 -10.65 8.40 0.10
C THR A 59 -11.16 7.10 0.70
N LEU A 60 -11.71 7.19 1.91
CA LEU A 60 -12.42 6.06 2.54
C LEU A 60 -13.92 6.35 2.53
N VAL A 61 -14.68 5.36 2.09
CA VAL A 61 -16.14 5.41 2.05
C VAL A 61 -16.68 4.27 2.90
N PRO A 62 -17.66 4.52 3.81
CA PRO A 62 -18.30 3.42 4.51
C PRO A 62 -18.85 2.38 3.54
N SER A 63 -18.66 1.10 3.86
CA SER A 63 -18.99 0.01 2.93
C SER A 63 -20.44 0.06 2.43
N HIS A 64 -21.38 0.47 3.29
CA HIS A 64 -22.81 0.52 2.93
C HIS A 64 -23.15 1.69 1.99
N PHE A 65 -22.26 2.68 1.82
CA PHE A 65 -22.44 3.76 0.85
C PHE A 65 -21.68 3.52 -0.45
N HIS A 66 -20.81 2.51 -0.50
CA HIS A 66 -19.99 2.26 -1.67
C HIS A 66 -20.78 1.54 -2.76
N HIS A 67 -20.63 2.01 -3.99
CA HIS A 67 -21.09 1.31 -5.20
C HIS A 67 -19.95 1.31 -6.22
N PRO A 68 -19.57 0.14 -6.76
CA PRO A 68 -18.42 0.03 -7.66
C PRO A 68 -18.46 0.97 -8.87
N LEU A 69 -19.63 1.19 -9.43
CA LEU A 69 -19.80 2.09 -10.59
C LEU A 69 -19.62 3.58 -10.24
N HIS A 70 -19.65 3.95 -8.96
CA HIS A 70 -19.54 5.33 -8.50
C HIS A 70 -18.19 5.62 -7.85
N ALA A 71 -17.23 4.70 -7.87
CA ALA A 71 -15.94 4.87 -7.20
C ALA A 71 -15.22 6.14 -7.66
N ARG A 72 -15.12 6.35 -8.98
CA ARG A 72 -14.49 7.54 -9.54
C ARG A 72 -15.16 8.83 -9.05
N LYS A 73 -16.48 8.88 -9.09
CA LYS A 73 -17.25 10.04 -8.68
C LYS A 73 -17.04 10.37 -7.19
N MET A 74 -16.98 9.35 -6.35
CA MET A 74 -16.72 9.50 -4.92
C MET A 74 -15.33 10.07 -4.66
N LEU A 75 -14.33 9.63 -5.41
CA LEU A 75 -12.97 10.17 -5.30
C LEU A 75 -12.89 11.62 -5.79
N GLU A 76 -13.59 11.96 -6.87
CA GLU A 76 -13.65 13.31 -7.42
C GLU A 76 -14.23 14.34 -6.45
N GLU A 77 -15.05 13.91 -5.50
CA GLU A 77 -15.63 14.82 -4.50
C GLU A 77 -14.60 15.36 -3.49
N VAL A 78 -13.47 14.68 -3.33
CA VAL A 78 -12.48 15.01 -2.27
C VAL A 78 -11.10 15.33 -2.81
N VAL A 79 -10.76 14.88 -4.02
CA VAL A 79 -9.46 15.14 -4.65
C VAL A 79 -9.65 15.45 -6.13
N ASN A 80 -8.64 16.12 -6.71
CA ASN A 80 -8.63 16.35 -8.13
C ASN A 80 -8.22 15.08 -8.88
N VAL A 81 -9.15 14.51 -9.65
CA VAL A 81 -8.94 13.30 -10.44
C VAL A 81 -8.81 13.70 -11.91
N ALA A 82 -7.65 13.39 -12.50
CA ALA A 82 -7.43 13.67 -13.93
C ALA A 82 -8.20 12.67 -14.79
N GLU A 83 -8.46 13.05 -16.04
CA GLU A 83 -9.22 12.20 -16.98
C GLU A 83 -8.57 10.82 -17.16
N ASN A 84 -7.24 10.79 -17.17
CA ASN A 84 -6.46 9.56 -17.36
C ASN A 84 -6.12 8.83 -16.06
N ASP A 85 -6.59 9.31 -14.90
CA ASP A 85 -6.37 8.61 -13.64
C ASP A 85 -7.11 7.27 -13.63
N LEU A 86 -6.41 6.21 -13.23
CA LEU A 86 -6.99 4.88 -13.05
C LEU A 86 -7.52 4.77 -11.63
N VAL A 87 -8.83 4.80 -11.49
CA VAL A 87 -9.48 4.71 -10.18
C VAL A 87 -9.82 3.26 -9.88
N GLU A 88 -9.34 2.79 -8.73
CA GLU A 88 -9.57 1.44 -8.22
C GLU A 88 -10.09 1.52 -6.79
N PHE A 89 -10.52 0.39 -6.26
CA PHE A 89 -10.96 0.31 -4.87
C PHE A 89 -10.60 -1.04 -4.26
N VAL A 90 -10.48 -1.05 -2.94
CA VAL A 90 -10.23 -2.25 -2.15
C VAL A 90 -11.01 -2.17 -0.84
N GLU A 91 -11.61 -3.29 -0.43
CA GLU A 91 -12.32 -3.36 0.85
C GLU A 91 -11.33 -3.39 2.02
N VAL A 92 -11.67 -2.66 3.08
CA VAL A 92 -10.95 -2.66 4.35
C VAL A 92 -11.92 -3.09 5.45
N PRO A 93 -12.13 -4.40 5.62
CA PRO A 93 -13.14 -4.91 6.57
C PRO A 93 -12.91 -4.45 8.01
N GLU A 94 -11.67 -4.25 8.42
CA GLU A 94 -11.30 -3.79 9.76
C GLU A 94 -11.92 -2.44 10.11
N CYS A 95 -12.21 -1.62 9.10
CA CYS A 95 -12.80 -0.30 9.26
C CYS A 95 -14.24 -0.23 8.75
N ALA A 96 -14.81 -1.35 8.28
CA ALA A 96 -16.10 -1.40 7.59
C ALA A 96 -16.18 -0.35 6.46
N ALA A 97 -15.10 -0.20 5.71
CA ALA A 97 -14.94 0.82 4.68
C ALA A 97 -14.35 0.26 3.40
N VAL A 98 -14.47 1.05 2.34
CA VAL A 98 -13.82 0.80 1.06
C VAL A 98 -12.84 1.94 0.79
N LEU A 99 -11.60 1.58 0.48
CA LEU A 99 -10.56 2.54 0.08
C LEU A 99 -10.61 2.71 -1.43
N ILE A 100 -10.89 3.92 -1.87
CA ILE A 100 -10.93 4.30 -3.29
C ILE A 100 -9.69 5.14 -3.58
N TYR A 101 -8.97 4.82 -4.64
CA TYR A 101 -7.68 5.46 -4.90
C TYR A 101 -7.37 5.56 -6.39
N SER A 102 -6.47 6.49 -6.74
CA SER A 102 -5.90 6.58 -8.08
C SER A 102 -4.60 5.77 -8.12
N ASN A 103 -4.50 4.85 -9.07
CA ASN A 103 -3.34 3.97 -9.26
C ASN A 103 -2.42 4.44 -10.41
N THR A 104 -2.58 5.63 -10.92
CA THR A 104 -1.83 6.10 -12.10
C THR A 104 -0.34 6.28 -11.79
N ILE A 105 -0.03 6.80 -10.60
CA ILE A 105 1.36 7.02 -10.18
C ILE A 105 1.96 5.67 -9.77
N GLY A 106 3.08 5.32 -10.39
CA GLY A 106 3.80 4.09 -10.07
C GLY A 106 3.17 2.80 -10.62
N GLU A 107 2.09 2.87 -11.38
CA GLU A 107 1.41 1.70 -11.95
C GLU A 107 2.39 0.81 -12.72
N THR A 108 3.15 1.38 -13.65
CA THR A 108 4.11 0.63 -14.47
C THR A 108 5.18 -0.05 -13.63
N LEU A 109 5.78 0.71 -12.69
CA LEU A 109 6.85 0.19 -11.83
C LEU A 109 6.33 -0.91 -10.90
N SER A 110 5.17 -0.71 -10.28
CA SER A 110 4.59 -1.70 -9.39
C SER A 110 4.19 -2.98 -10.12
N LYS A 111 3.73 -2.86 -11.36
CA LYS A 111 3.39 -4.01 -12.20
C LYS A 111 4.63 -4.83 -12.54
N VAL A 112 5.72 -4.19 -12.93
CA VAL A 112 6.98 -4.88 -13.19
C VAL A 112 7.48 -5.59 -11.94
N ILE A 113 7.43 -4.94 -10.78
CA ILE A 113 7.83 -5.55 -9.51
C ILE A 113 6.94 -6.75 -9.17
N SER A 114 5.62 -6.63 -9.33
CA SER A 114 4.69 -7.73 -9.02
C SER A 114 4.91 -8.94 -9.93
N GLU A 115 5.40 -8.74 -11.13
CA GLU A 115 5.74 -9.83 -12.06
C GLU A 115 7.12 -10.42 -11.79
N SER A 116 7.99 -9.71 -11.09
CA SER A 116 9.37 -10.12 -10.82
C SER A 116 9.52 -10.82 -9.46
N VAL A 117 8.83 -10.33 -8.44
CA VAL A 117 8.93 -10.85 -7.07
C VAL A 117 7.74 -11.76 -6.79
N LEU A 118 8.02 -13.07 -6.74
CA LEU A 118 6.98 -14.09 -6.67
C LEU A 118 6.95 -14.77 -5.29
N LYS A 119 5.78 -15.30 -4.95
CA LYS A 119 5.59 -16.19 -3.80
C LYS A 119 6.17 -17.58 -4.09
N LEU A 120 6.30 -18.40 -3.07
CA LEU A 120 6.86 -19.76 -3.18
C LEU A 120 6.14 -20.61 -4.22
N ASP A 121 4.82 -20.46 -4.34
CA ASP A 121 3.99 -21.19 -5.31
C ASP A 121 4.03 -20.58 -6.71
N GLY A 122 4.79 -19.51 -6.92
CA GLY A 122 4.85 -18.78 -8.19
C GLY A 122 3.76 -17.75 -8.37
N ALA A 123 2.87 -17.57 -7.38
CA ALA A 123 1.82 -16.56 -7.46
C ALA A 123 2.37 -15.14 -7.35
N LYS A 124 1.69 -14.22 -8.04
CA LYS A 124 2.01 -12.79 -7.97
C LYS A 124 1.27 -12.13 -6.81
N ALA A 125 1.92 -11.14 -6.18
CA ALA A 125 1.25 -10.28 -5.23
C ALA A 125 0.55 -9.14 -5.95
N ASN A 126 -0.62 -8.73 -5.44
CA ASN A 126 -1.35 -7.58 -5.97
C ASN A 126 -0.86 -6.30 -5.27
N PRO A 127 -0.35 -5.29 -6.01
CA PRO A 127 0.01 -4.01 -5.41
C PRO A 127 -1.20 -3.30 -4.82
N LEU A 128 -1.05 -2.76 -3.61
CA LEU A 128 -2.10 -2.05 -2.89
C LEU A 128 -1.58 -0.71 -2.36
N PRO A 129 -2.46 0.28 -2.13
CA PRO A 129 -2.03 1.59 -1.63
C PRO A 129 -1.36 1.52 -0.27
N GLU A 130 -0.42 2.42 0.02
CA GLU A 130 0.21 2.54 1.34
C GLU A 130 -0.84 2.68 2.44
N ALA A 131 -1.88 3.49 2.21
CA ALA A 131 -2.96 3.68 3.18
C ALA A 131 -3.63 2.35 3.59
N TYR A 132 -3.78 1.41 2.65
CA TYR A 132 -4.34 0.09 2.93
C TYR A 132 -3.53 -0.63 4.01
N TYR A 133 -2.21 -0.67 3.88
CA TYR A 133 -1.34 -1.35 4.83
C TYR A 133 -1.32 -0.67 6.20
N LEU A 134 -1.43 0.65 6.23
CA LEU A 134 -1.53 1.40 7.50
C LEU A 134 -2.84 1.06 8.22
N LEU A 135 -3.95 1.01 7.51
CA LEU A 135 -5.26 0.66 8.07
C LEU A 135 -5.27 -0.77 8.61
N LYS A 136 -4.58 -1.69 7.95
CA LYS A 136 -4.46 -3.09 8.40
C LYS A 136 -3.69 -3.22 9.71
N GLN A 137 -2.91 -2.25 10.10
CA GLN A 137 -2.16 -2.26 11.36
C GLN A 137 -3.01 -1.90 12.58
N ILE A 138 -4.16 -1.25 12.38
CA ILE A 138 -5.00 -0.78 13.49
C ILE A 138 -5.33 -1.88 14.50
N PRO A 139 -5.81 -3.07 14.09
CA PRO A 139 -6.13 -4.13 15.06
C PRO A 139 -4.92 -4.69 15.79
N GLN A 140 -3.71 -4.46 15.29
CA GLN A 140 -2.48 -5.00 15.88
C GLN A 140 -1.92 -4.10 16.99
N ILE A 141 -2.45 -2.86 17.12
CA ILE A 141 -2.00 -1.91 18.14
C ILE A 141 -2.90 -2.08 19.37
N PRO A 142 -2.33 -2.47 20.53
CA PRO A 142 -3.14 -2.75 21.74
C PRO A 142 -3.69 -1.51 22.43
N GLU A 143 -3.05 -0.35 22.24
CA GLU A 143 -3.46 0.88 22.88
C GLU A 143 -4.80 1.38 22.32
N TYR A 144 -5.62 2.01 23.18
CA TYR A 144 -6.90 2.57 22.75
C TYR A 144 -6.73 3.74 21.77
N ASN A 145 -5.82 4.67 22.08
CA ASN A 145 -5.46 5.76 21.17
C ASN A 145 -4.34 5.31 20.27
N LYS A 146 -4.57 5.34 18.96
CA LYS A 146 -3.65 4.81 17.96
C LYS A 146 -3.29 5.90 16.97
N ILE A 147 -1.99 6.05 16.71
CA ILE A 147 -1.47 6.92 15.66
C ILE A 147 -0.49 6.11 14.82
N ILE A 148 -0.76 6.03 13.52
CA ILE A 148 0.11 5.35 12.56
C ILE A 148 0.52 6.39 11.53
N ALA A 149 1.82 6.54 11.31
CA ALA A 149 2.35 7.51 10.37
C ALA A 149 3.35 6.83 9.42
N SER A 150 3.34 7.23 8.17
CA SER A 150 4.29 6.80 7.15
C SER A 150 4.66 7.99 6.28
N TYR A 151 5.93 8.13 5.97
CA TYR A 151 6.42 9.17 5.08
C TYR A 151 6.94 8.54 3.80
N MET A 152 6.43 9.00 2.65
CA MET A 152 6.83 8.50 1.34
C MET A 152 6.72 9.62 0.30
N ASP A 153 7.78 9.84 -0.45
CA ASP A 153 7.80 10.79 -1.59
C ASP A 153 7.24 12.19 -1.26
N GLY A 154 7.66 12.76 -0.13
CA GLY A 154 7.24 14.10 0.27
C GLY A 154 5.84 14.16 0.88
N HIS A 155 5.19 13.03 1.10
CA HIS A 155 3.85 12.96 1.69
C HIS A 155 3.89 12.24 3.03
N LEU A 156 3.20 12.80 4.01
CA LEU A 156 2.94 12.16 5.29
C LEU A 156 1.57 11.50 5.24
N TYR A 157 1.54 10.18 5.38
CA TYR A 157 0.30 9.44 5.59
C TYR A 157 0.04 9.35 7.08
N LEU A 158 -1.18 9.66 7.50
CA LEU A 158 -1.55 9.67 8.90
C LEU A 158 -2.86 8.95 9.10
N VAL A 159 -2.84 7.98 10.03
CA VAL A 159 -4.04 7.25 10.47
C VAL A 159 -4.17 7.46 11.98
N ILE A 160 -5.33 7.94 12.40
CA ILE A 160 -5.68 8.11 13.82
C ILE A 160 -6.93 7.30 14.11
N ALA A 161 -6.88 6.48 15.14
CA ALA A 161 -8.00 5.65 15.57
C ALA A 161 -8.11 5.62 17.10
N GLN A 162 -9.33 5.40 17.59
CA GLN A 162 -9.61 5.14 19.01
C GLN A 162 -10.39 3.83 19.09
N GLY A 163 -9.83 2.84 19.78
CA GLY A 163 -10.40 1.51 19.76
C GLY A 163 -10.52 1.01 18.34
N ARG A 164 -11.74 0.71 17.88
CA ARG A 164 -12.04 0.30 16.50
C ARG A 164 -12.55 1.44 15.62
N SER A 165 -12.65 2.66 16.18
CA SER A 165 -13.18 3.81 15.46
C SER A 165 -12.06 4.56 14.75
N LEU A 166 -12.14 4.65 13.43
CA LEU A 166 -11.23 5.46 12.64
C LEU A 166 -11.64 6.94 12.73
N LEU A 167 -10.69 7.78 13.15
CA LEU A 167 -10.91 9.23 13.27
C LEU A 167 -10.34 10.01 12.08
N LEU A 168 -9.21 9.56 11.56
CA LEU A 168 -8.53 10.22 10.45
C LEU A 168 -7.76 9.19 9.62
N CYS A 169 -7.85 9.31 8.30
CA CYS A 169 -6.97 8.64 7.37
C CYS A 169 -6.76 9.57 6.17
N ASN A 170 -5.58 10.21 6.10
CA ASN A 170 -5.29 11.17 5.04
C ASN A 170 -3.80 11.27 4.77
N SER A 171 -3.45 11.92 3.66
CA SER A 171 -2.07 12.27 3.33
C SER A 171 -1.91 13.78 3.27
N PHE A 172 -0.73 14.23 3.66
CA PHE A 172 -0.37 15.66 3.71
C PHE A 172 0.97 15.85 3.00
N GLN A 173 1.08 16.90 2.21
CA GLN A 173 2.29 17.28 1.52
C GLN A 173 3.15 18.21 2.37
#